data_ce98adcd1ec6c9c1d5833eded0a5cdf6
#
_entry.id   ce98adcd1ec6c9c1d5833eded0a5cdf6
#
_cell.length_a   1.000
_cell.length_b   1.000
_cell.length_c   1.000
_cell.angle_alpha   90.00
_cell.angle_beta   90.00
_cell.angle_gamma   90.00
#
_symmetry.space_group_name_H-M   'P 1'
#
loop_
_entity.id
_entity.type
_entity.pdbx_description
1 polymer ?
#
loop_
_entity_poly.entity_id
_entity_poly.type
_entity_poly.pdbx_seq_one_letter_code
_entity_poly.pdbx_strand_id
1 'polypeptide(L)'
;FAGDVATALFAWDTASGLMPLDYSAVVLAVGDPSGAEQAGLASDVAAYLPSRDAWLELRQYATAQHLTIQDAFVPEAWGEAVEQAQPGQLAPGTVAYTIEGTRHRTGVWNDEQVTSEHAVAFTVFIVCAPTYDTCHLLRLSQLDNPLR
;
A
#
# COMPACT_ATOMS: atom_id res chain seq x y z
N PHE A 1 5.13 -5.27 -9.96
CA PHE A 1 4.62 -5.79 -8.68
C PHE A 1 4.28 -4.67 -7.70
N ALA A 2 5.23 -3.73 -7.45
CA ALA A 2 5.00 -2.64 -6.50
C ALA A 2 3.80 -1.77 -6.90
N GLY A 3 3.63 -1.49 -8.19
CA GLY A 3 2.47 -0.74 -8.70
C GLY A 3 1.16 -1.48 -8.49
N ASP A 4 1.15 -2.80 -8.66
CA ASP A 4 -0.05 -3.62 -8.44
C ASP A 4 -0.43 -3.63 -6.95
N VAL A 5 0.55 -3.72 -6.06
CA VAL A 5 0.35 -3.63 -4.61
C VAL A 5 -0.24 -2.27 -4.25
N ALA A 6 0.35 -1.18 -4.77
CA ALA A 6 -0.13 0.17 -4.53
C ALA A 6 -1.58 0.35 -4.99
N THR A 7 -1.90 -0.14 -6.16
CA THR A 7 -3.27 -0.08 -6.71
C THR A 7 -4.25 -0.85 -5.82
N ALA A 8 -3.91 -2.07 -5.42
CA ALA A 8 -4.76 -2.90 -4.55
C ALA A 8 -4.95 -2.27 -3.16
N LEU A 9 -3.90 -1.63 -2.64
CA LEU A 9 -3.92 -1.01 -1.31
C LEU A 9 -4.95 0.13 -1.21
N PHE A 10 -5.18 0.85 -2.30
CA PHE A 10 -6.09 2.00 -2.35
C PHE A 10 -7.46 1.66 -2.92
N ALA A 11 -7.62 0.54 -3.61
CA ALA A 11 -8.87 0.19 -4.29
C ALA A 11 -9.88 -0.44 -3.35
N TRP A 12 -10.81 0.35 -2.86
CA TRP A 12 -11.89 -0.15 -2.01
C TRP A 12 -13.20 0.60 -2.27
N ASP A 13 -14.30 -0.07 -1.95
CA ASP A 13 -15.66 0.43 -2.15
C ASP A 13 -16.51 0.03 -0.95
N THR A 14 -17.01 1.01 -0.21
CA THR A 14 -17.84 0.76 0.97
C THR A 14 -19.21 0.17 0.62
N ALA A 15 -19.65 0.29 -0.62
CA ALA A 15 -20.91 -0.28 -1.11
C ALA A 15 -20.76 -1.74 -1.60
N SER A 16 -19.56 -2.30 -1.59
CA SER A 16 -19.28 -3.65 -2.10
C SER A 16 -19.83 -4.79 -1.22
N GLY A 17 -20.18 -4.49 0.02
CA GLY A 17 -20.55 -5.51 1.02
C GLY A 17 -19.33 -6.08 1.77
N LEU A 18 -18.13 -5.69 1.40
CA LEU A 18 -16.89 -6.08 2.06
C LEU A 18 -16.53 -5.09 3.17
N MET A 19 -15.64 -5.51 4.06
CA MET A 19 -15.14 -4.71 5.17
C MET A 19 -13.63 -4.46 5.00
N PRO A 20 -13.01 -3.54 5.76
CA PRO A 20 -11.57 -3.27 5.64
C PRO A 20 -10.69 -4.52 5.73
N LEU A 21 -11.02 -5.48 6.58
CA LEU A 21 -10.24 -6.72 6.70
C LEU A 21 -10.24 -7.55 5.41
N ASP A 22 -11.31 -7.50 4.62
CA ASP A 22 -11.37 -8.20 3.34
C ASP A 22 -10.40 -7.59 2.34
N TYR A 23 -10.29 -6.26 2.32
CA TYR A 23 -9.35 -5.56 1.46
C TYR A 23 -7.90 -5.73 1.92
N SER A 24 -7.65 -5.71 3.23
CA SER A 24 -6.31 -5.96 3.76
C SER A 24 -5.82 -7.38 3.42
N ALA A 25 -6.71 -8.36 3.43
CA ALA A 25 -6.38 -9.75 3.12
C ALA A 25 -5.80 -9.90 1.70
N VAL A 26 -6.30 -9.13 0.73
CA VAL A 26 -5.80 -9.14 -0.65
C VAL A 26 -4.33 -8.71 -0.70
N VAL A 27 -3.98 -7.66 0.02
CA VAL A 27 -2.61 -7.15 0.07
C VAL A 27 -1.70 -8.10 0.85
N LEU A 28 -2.17 -8.61 1.98
CA LEU A 28 -1.40 -9.54 2.81
C LEU A 28 -1.13 -10.88 2.12
N ALA A 29 -1.99 -11.28 1.17
CA ALA A 29 -1.82 -12.53 0.42
C ALA A 29 -0.54 -12.53 -0.43
N VAL A 30 0.00 -11.38 -0.79
CA VAL A 30 1.26 -11.27 -1.54
C VAL A 30 2.45 -10.94 -0.66
N GLY A 31 2.29 -11.08 0.65
CA GLY A 31 3.36 -10.88 1.64
C GLY A 31 4.45 -11.94 1.55
N ASP A 32 5.60 -11.61 2.12
CA ASP A 32 6.75 -12.51 2.20
C ASP A 32 6.34 -13.83 2.87
N PRO A 33 6.49 -14.97 2.17
CA PRO A 33 6.05 -16.27 2.70
C PRO A 33 6.82 -16.76 3.92
N SER A 34 7.99 -16.19 4.22
CA SER A 34 8.74 -16.56 5.45
C SER A 34 7.99 -16.16 6.73
N GLY A 35 7.11 -15.17 6.63
CA GLY A 35 6.35 -14.66 7.76
C GLY A 35 7.14 -13.77 8.72
N ALA A 36 8.42 -13.53 8.46
CA ALA A 36 9.29 -12.74 9.36
C ALA A 36 8.78 -11.31 9.56
N GLU A 37 8.19 -10.70 8.51
CA GLU A 37 7.66 -9.35 8.54
C GLU A 37 6.13 -9.28 8.62
N GLN A 38 5.46 -10.41 8.78
CA GLN A 38 4.00 -10.49 8.65
C GLN A 38 3.26 -9.57 9.63
N ALA A 39 3.66 -9.55 10.89
CA ALA A 39 3.00 -8.72 11.90
C ALA A 39 3.18 -7.22 11.59
N GLY A 40 4.40 -6.82 11.21
CA GLY A 40 4.69 -5.45 10.81
C GLY A 40 3.92 -5.04 9.56
N LEU A 41 3.88 -5.92 8.56
CA LEU A 41 3.13 -5.66 7.32
C LEU A 41 1.64 -5.52 7.58
N ALA A 42 1.05 -6.38 8.41
CA ALA A 42 -0.37 -6.27 8.77
C ALA A 42 -0.68 -4.92 9.42
N SER A 43 0.19 -4.45 10.30
CA SER A 43 0.07 -3.14 10.92
C SER A 43 0.21 -2.01 9.90
N ASP A 44 1.18 -2.12 8.98
CA ASP A 44 1.38 -1.13 7.92
C ASP A 44 0.13 -1.00 7.04
N VAL A 45 -0.42 -2.13 6.58
CA VAL A 45 -1.61 -2.16 5.72
C VAL A 45 -2.82 -1.57 6.41
N ALA A 46 -3.02 -1.92 7.69
CA ALA A 46 -4.13 -1.40 8.48
C ALA A 46 -4.12 0.12 8.55
N ALA A 47 -2.93 0.74 8.58
CA ALA A 47 -2.79 2.20 8.63
C ALA A 47 -3.23 2.91 7.34
N TYR A 48 -3.31 2.18 6.22
CA TYR A 48 -3.77 2.73 4.93
C TYR A 48 -5.28 2.62 4.74
N LEU A 49 -5.94 1.78 5.51
CA LEU A 49 -7.38 1.53 5.40
C LEU A 49 -8.14 2.31 6.46
N PRO A 50 -9.39 2.71 6.20
CA PRO A 50 -10.25 3.29 7.23
C PRO A 50 -10.45 2.29 8.37
N SER A 51 -10.60 2.79 9.59
CA SER A 51 -11.06 1.97 10.71
C SER A 51 -12.46 1.43 10.43
N ARG A 52 -12.90 0.42 11.19
CA ARG A 52 -14.25 -0.11 11.03
C ARG A 52 -15.32 0.99 11.19
N ASP A 53 -15.16 1.84 12.21
CA ASP A 53 -16.13 2.92 12.47
C ASP A 53 -16.13 3.94 11.35
N ALA A 54 -14.95 4.35 10.87
CA ALA A 54 -14.84 5.25 9.72
C ALA A 54 -15.42 4.63 8.44
N TRP A 55 -15.23 3.33 8.23
CA TRP A 55 -15.79 2.60 7.10
C TRP A 55 -17.31 2.65 7.10
N LEU A 56 -17.93 2.43 8.26
CA LEU A 56 -19.39 2.47 8.39
C LEU A 56 -19.93 3.87 8.12
N GLU A 57 -19.23 4.93 8.54
CA GLU A 57 -19.58 6.31 8.19
C GLU A 57 -19.47 6.57 6.69
N LEU A 58 -18.36 6.17 6.08
CA LEU A 58 -18.13 6.34 4.65
C LEU A 58 -19.14 5.56 3.81
N ARG A 59 -19.64 4.43 4.33
CA ARG A 59 -20.68 3.64 3.66
C ARG A 59 -21.99 4.43 3.53
N GLN A 60 -22.31 5.29 4.47
CA GLN A 60 -23.52 6.14 4.40
C GLN A 60 -23.51 7.03 3.16
N TYR A 61 -22.33 7.34 2.64
CA TYR A 61 -22.15 8.18 1.47
C TYR A 61 -21.72 7.39 0.24
N ALA A 62 -21.82 6.05 0.29
CA ALA A 62 -21.37 5.15 -0.79
C ALA A 62 -19.96 5.50 -1.29
N THR A 63 -19.03 5.72 -0.36
CA THR A 63 -17.67 6.16 -0.67
C THR A 63 -16.85 5.03 -1.29
N ALA A 64 -16.19 5.33 -2.40
CA ALA A 64 -15.21 4.45 -3.04
C ALA A 64 -13.90 5.19 -3.27
N GLN A 65 -12.81 4.45 -3.35
CA GLN A 65 -11.47 5.01 -3.53
C GLN A 65 -10.67 4.22 -4.55
N HIS A 66 -9.82 4.93 -5.29
CA HIS A 66 -8.79 4.31 -6.13
C HIS A 66 -7.56 5.21 -6.24
N LEU A 67 -6.48 4.64 -6.73
CA LEU A 67 -5.20 5.33 -6.91
C LEU A 67 -4.85 5.40 -8.39
N THR A 68 -4.43 6.59 -8.84
CA THR A 68 -3.74 6.76 -10.11
C THR A 68 -2.25 6.97 -9.83
N ILE A 69 -1.39 6.11 -10.38
CA ILE A 69 0.05 6.21 -10.18
C ILE A 69 0.64 7.11 -11.25
N GLN A 70 1.34 8.17 -10.86
CA GLN A 70 2.06 9.05 -11.75
C GLN A 70 3.51 8.62 -11.92
N ASP A 71 4.16 8.12 -10.86
CA ASP A 71 5.55 7.70 -10.92
C ASP A 71 5.84 6.58 -9.91
N ALA A 72 6.80 5.73 -10.26
CA ALA A 72 7.29 4.66 -9.40
C ALA A 72 8.79 4.53 -9.65
N PHE A 73 9.61 4.76 -8.63
CA PHE A 73 11.06 4.80 -8.79
C PHE A 73 11.77 4.25 -7.55
N VAL A 74 13.00 3.80 -7.74
CA VAL A 74 13.89 3.42 -6.64
C VAL A 74 14.46 4.70 -6.05
N PRO A 75 14.16 5.05 -4.79
CA PRO A 75 14.64 6.29 -4.21
C PRO A 75 16.14 6.24 -3.95
N GLU A 76 16.81 7.38 -4.05
CA GLU A 76 18.24 7.51 -3.78
C GLU A 76 18.60 7.04 -2.37
N ALA A 77 17.76 7.34 -1.39
CA ALA A 77 17.95 6.90 -0.02
C ALA A 77 18.01 5.38 0.13
N TRP A 78 17.39 4.63 -0.78
CA TRP A 78 17.48 3.16 -0.76
C TRP A 78 18.88 2.67 -1.07
N GLY A 79 19.57 3.27 -2.04
CA GLY A 79 20.96 2.94 -2.35
C GLY A 79 21.87 3.13 -1.14
N GLU A 80 21.70 4.22 -0.42
CA GLU A 80 22.42 4.49 0.82
C GLU A 80 22.11 3.45 1.91
N ALA A 81 20.83 3.09 2.05
CA ALA A 81 20.42 2.09 3.04
C ALA A 81 21.06 0.71 2.74
N VAL A 82 21.13 0.31 1.47
CA VAL A 82 21.75 -0.94 1.05
C VAL A 82 23.26 -0.94 1.37
N GLU A 83 23.94 0.17 1.09
CA GLU A 83 25.36 0.32 1.39
C GLU A 83 25.66 0.22 2.89
N GLN A 84 24.76 0.72 3.72
CA GLN A 84 24.91 0.74 5.18
C GLN A 84 24.41 -0.53 5.86
N ALA A 85 23.73 -1.42 5.13
CA ALA A 85 23.16 -2.64 5.70
C ALA A 85 24.27 -3.61 6.14
N GLN A 86 24.04 -4.25 7.28
CA GLN A 86 24.92 -5.32 7.76
C GLN A 86 24.77 -6.58 6.87
N PRO A 87 25.83 -7.41 6.73
CA PRO A 87 25.71 -8.67 6.00
C PRO A 87 24.53 -9.52 6.53
N GLY A 88 23.67 -9.96 5.63
CA GLY A 88 22.50 -10.77 5.97
C GLY A 88 21.30 -9.99 6.54
N GLN A 89 21.42 -8.68 6.70
CA GLN A 89 20.31 -7.84 7.17
C GLN A 89 19.19 -7.73 6.12
N LEU A 90 19.56 -7.64 4.84
CA LEU A 90 18.62 -7.61 3.73
C LEU A 90 18.78 -8.88 2.90
N ALA A 91 17.67 -9.57 2.63
CA ALA A 91 17.68 -10.73 1.74
C ALA A 91 18.06 -10.27 0.31
N PRO A 92 18.84 -11.08 -0.44
CA PRO A 92 19.14 -10.77 -1.84
C PRO A 92 17.86 -10.56 -2.65
N GLY A 93 17.81 -9.49 -3.45
CA GLY A 93 16.63 -9.13 -4.24
C GLY A 93 15.65 -8.21 -3.53
N THR A 94 16.00 -7.74 -2.33
CA THR A 94 15.20 -6.72 -1.63
C THR A 94 15.39 -5.36 -2.31
N VAL A 95 14.29 -4.69 -2.59
CA VAL A 95 14.28 -3.36 -3.22
C VAL A 95 13.13 -2.53 -2.69
N ALA A 96 13.32 -1.22 -2.67
CA ALA A 96 12.29 -0.25 -2.32
C ALA A 96 11.87 0.55 -3.55
N TYR A 97 10.56 0.72 -3.73
CA TYR A 97 9.99 1.61 -4.74
C TYR A 97 9.17 2.68 -4.06
N THR A 98 9.47 3.95 -4.37
CA THR A 98 8.61 5.05 -3.95
C THR A 98 7.57 5.29 -5.03
N ILE A 99 6.32 5.32 -4.61
CA ILE A 99 5.15 5.54 -5.45
C ILE A 99 4.68 6.97 -5.23
N GLU A 100 4.48 7.70 -6.29
CA GLU A 100 3.82 9.01 -6.28
C GLU A 100 2.55 8.90 -7.11
N GLY A 101 1.44 9.33 -6.54
CA GLY A 101 0.16 9.18 -7.20
C GLY A 101 -0.90 10.13 -6.69
N THR A 102 -2.11 9.94 -7.19
CA THR A 102 -3.29 10.69 -6.78
C THR A 102 -4.34 9.72 -6.27
N ARG A 103 -4.78 9.95 -5.05
CA ARG A 103 -5.90 9.22 -4.45
C ARG A 103 -7.20 9.91 -4.88
N HIS A 104 -8.09 9.13 -5.46
CA HIS A 104 -9.42 9.60 -5.88
C HIS A 104 -10.47 9.00 -4.96
N ARG A 105 -11.35 9.81 -4.42
CA ARG A 105 -12.53 9.37 -3.69
C ARG A 105 -13.79 9.88 -4.37
N THR A 106 -14.78 9.02 -4.42
CA THR A 106 -16.14 9.37 -4.87
C THR A 106 -17.13 9.01 -3.79
N GLY A 107 -18.20 9.75 -3.71
CA GLY A 107 -19.29 9.48 -2.77
C GLY A 107 -20.57 10.15 -3.22
N VAL A 108 -21.65 9.96 -2.45
CA VAL A 108 -22.95 10.58 -2.72
C VAL A 108 -23.36 11.41 -1.51
N TRP A 109 -23.63 12.68 -1.75
CA TRP A 109 -24.11 13.61 -0.73
C TRP A 109 -25.33 14.36 -1.27
N ASN A 110 -26.48 14.28 -0.55
CA ASN A 110 -27.74 14.91 -0.97
C ASN A 110 -28.14 14.55 -2.42
N ASP A 111 -28.04 13.25 -2.75
CA ASP A 111 -28.35 12.69 -4.08
C ASP A 111 -27.41 13.16 -5.21
N GLU A 112 -26.34 13.88 -4.87
CA GLU A 112 -25.32 14.32 -5.84
C GLU A 112 -24.01 13.56 -5.64
N GLN A 113 -23.37 13.19 -6.74
CA GLN A 113 -22.03 12.60 -6.71
C GLN A 113 -21.02 13.67 -6.37
N VAL A 114 -20.18 13.39 -5.38
CA VAL A 114 -19.06 14.24 -4.98
C VAL A 114 -17.74 13.50 -5.20
N THR A 115 -16.69 14.23 -5.56
CA THR A 115 -15.37 13.67 -5.79
C THR A 115 -14.31 14.49 -5.08
N SER A 116 -13.23 13.84 -4.68
CA SER A 116 -12.05 14.50 -4.13
C SER A 116 -10.78 13.83 -4.64
N GLU A 117 -9.70 14.60 -4.70
CA GLU A 117 -8.40 14.12 -5.13
C GLU A 117 -7.34 14.63 -4.15
N HIS A 118 -6.38 13.76 -3.82
CA HIS A 118 -5.22 14.11 -2.99
C HIS A 118 -3.97 13.48 -3.55
N ALA A 119 -2.90 14.27 -3.66
CA ALA A 119 -1.58 13.75 -3.94
C ALA A 119 -1.12 12.89 -2.76
N VAL A 120 -0.56 11.72 -3.06
CA VAL A 120 -0.02 10.80 -2.06
C VAL A 120 1.35 10.30 -2.50
N ALA A 121 2.19 9.98 -1.52
CA ALA A 121 3.47 9.35 -1.76
C ALA A 121 3.78 8.36 -0.65
N PHE A 122 4.36 7.22 -0.99
CA PHE A 122 4.75 6.20 -0.02
C PHE A 122 5.75 5.24 -0.65
N THR A 123 6.41 4.43 0.18
CA THR A 123 7.41 3.48 -0.28
C THR A 123 6.94 2.06 -0.02
N VAL A 124 7.13 1.20 -1.02
CA VAL A 124 6.83 -0.23 -0.99
C VAL A 124 8.15 -0.99 -0.95
N PHE A 125 8.35 -1.81 0.08
CA PHE A 125 9.53 -2.65 0.23
C PHE A 125 9.17 -4.07 -0.20
N ILE A 126 9.88 -4.60 -1.20
CA ILE A 126 9.61 -5.92 -1.77
C ILE A 126 10.88 -6.77 -1.81
N VAL A 127 10.70 -8.07 -1.94
CA VAL A 127 11.80 -9.02 -2.15
C VAL A 127 11.47 -9.87 -3.37
N CYS A 128 12.44 -9.95 -4.28
CA CYS A 128 12.31 -10.64 -5.56
C CYS A 128 13.43 -11.68 -5.72
N ALA A 129 13.73 -12.07 -6.96
CA ALA A 129 14.87 -12.94 -7.25
C ALA A 129 16.17 -12.27 -6.78
N PRO A 130 17.14 -13.01 -6.25
CA PRO A 130 17.21 -14.48 -6.22
C PRO A 130 16.55 -15.13 -4.99
N THR A 131 16.09 -14.37 -4.00
CA THR A 131 15.49 -14.98 -2.80
C THR A 131 14.22 -15.74 -3.12
N TYR A 132 13.36 -15.18 -3.98
CA TYR A 132 12.16 -15.84 -4.48
C TYR A 132 12.10 -15.71 -6.00
N ASP A 133 11.43 -16.65 -6.67
CA ASP A 133 11.23 -16.61 -8.11
C ASP A 133 10.35 -15.44 -8.55
N THR A 134 9.40 -15.06 -7.70
CA THR A 134 8.50 -13.92 -7.90
C THR A 134 8.63 -12.94 -6.74
N CYS A 135 8.20 -11.71 -6.94
CA CYS A 135 8.25 -10.69 -5.90
C CYS A 135 7.20 -10.92 -4.81
N HIS A 136 7.55 -10.58 -3.59
CA HIS A 136 6.65 -10.57 -2.43
C HIS A 136 6.79 -9.26 -1.66
N LEU A 137 5.72 -8.87 -0.99
CA LEU A 137 5.67 -7.64 -0.21
C LEU A 137 6.28 -7.84 1.17
N LEU A 138 7.21 -6.97 1.56
CA LEU A 138 7.81 -6.98 2.89
C LEU A 138 7.15 -5.99 3.83
N ARG A 139 7.19 -4.72 3.49
CA ARG A 139 6.71 -3.62 4.34
C ARG A 139 6.24 -2.45 3.49
N LEU A 140 5.55 -1.52 4.14
CA LEU A 140 5.17 -0.22 3.58
C LEU A 140 5.68 0.88 4.51
N SER A 141 6.06 2.02 3.94
CA SER A 141 6.27 3.24 4.74
C SER A 141 4.92 3.76 5.23
N GLN A 142 4.94 4.71 6.15
CA GLN A 142 3.73 5.46 6.46
C GLN A 142 3.32 6.28 5.24
N LEU A 143 2.00 6.46 5.08
CA LEU A 143 1.46 7.29 3.98
C LEU A 143 1.99 8.71 4.09
N ASP A 144 2.40 9.27 2.96
CA ASP A 144 2.99 10.60 2.83
C ASP A 144 4.32 10.80 3.58
N ASN A 145 4.95 9.69 3.97
CA ASN A 145 6.29 9.70 4.54
C ASN A 145 7.21 8.70 3.81
N PRO A 146 7.44 8.89 2.50
CA PRO A 146 8.24 7.97 1.70
C PRO A 146 9.73 8.15 1.93
N LEU A 147 10.52 7.15 1.50
CA LEU A 147 11.93 7.34 1.21
C LEU A 147 12.08 8.17 -0.07
N ARG A 148 13.04 9.04 -0.08
CA ARG A 148 13.38 9.86 -1.25
C ARG A 148 14.78 9.46 -1.79
#